data_96efe6350f552cfbb3bddc3b556e5d28
#
_entry.id   96efe6350f552cfbb3bddc3b556e5d28
#
_cell.length_a   1.000
_cell.length_b   1.000
_cell.length_c   1.000
_cell.angle_alpha   90.00
_cell.angle_beta   90.00
_cell.angle_gamma   90.00
#
_symmetry.space_group_name_H-M   'P 1'
#
loop_
_entity.id
_entity.type
_entity.pdbx_description
1 polymer ?
#
loop_
_entity_poly.entity_id
_entity_poly.type
_entity_poly.pdbx_seq_one_letter_code
_entity_poly.pdbx_strand_id
1 'polypeptide(L)'
;MTTPDLSRRRLLTLAAGGLLAGRSAGRPAFAAGADRPRLAAIDWAMLETAVAIGHMPVAACELIRFRADAVTPAIPAGVVDLGLRGAPNFELLQLIRPDLILTSPYYVAREAQMRAIAPVMSLPFYVPGEAPLPKALAALDALSRAVGDAGAGMSARTRADAGFDAAAARIAGWQNGGGQDAADRAVCVINIGDARHFRAFGPDSLFGNVLTRIGLRNAWDRPTQFAFLAPVPIETLAEFPDATIVIVSDVPVAAARSLGRSAIWRALPAVAAGRVRVLPDVSAFGGVLAALRFAELVSSALVAPPNGSAL
;
A
#
# COMPACT_ATOMS: atom_id res chain seq x y z
N MET A 1 14.44 -14.34 85.16
CA MET A 1 13.51 -14.48 84.02
C MET A 1 13.31 -13.08 83.49
N THR A 2 14.04 -12.76 82.43
CA THR A 2 14.07 -11.44 81.80
C THR A 2 13.64 -11.61 80.34
N THR A 3 12.55 -11.06 79.96
CA THR A 3 12.04 -10.98 78.58
C THR A 3 12.83 -10.00 77.76
N PRO A 4 13.21 -10.28 76.54
CA PRO A 4 13.89 -9.28 75.70
C PRO A 4 12.87 -8.42 74.97
N ASP A 5 13.10 -7.13 75.10
CA ASP A 5 12.34 -6.03 74.49
C ASP A 5 12.72 -5.93 72.99
N LEU A 6 11.74 -6.17 72.12
CA LEU A 6 11.90 -6.05 70.66
C LEU A 6 11.66 -4.60 70.23
N SER A 7 12.72 -3.85 70.07
CA SER A 7 12.77 -2.45 69.66
C SER A 7 12.07 -2.25 68.29
N ARG A 8 11.08 -1.35 68.24
CA ARG A 8 10.36 -0.87 67.06
C ARG A 8 11.24 -0.26 65.95
N ARG A 9 12.53 -0.16 66.17
CA ARG A 9 13.49 0.42 65.20
C ARG A 9 14.00 -0.59 64.11
N ARG A 10 13.78 -1.91 64.27
CA ARG A 10 14.24 -2.90 63.30
C ARG A 10 13.20 -3.30 62.23
N LEU A 11 11.96 -2.76 62.32
CA LEU A 11 10.87 -3.01 61.36
C LEU A 11 10.81 -1.98 60.22
N LEU A 12 11.63 -0.92 60.25
CA LEU A 12 11.62 0.14 59.22
C LEU A 12 12.73 0.04 58.19
N THR A 13 13.62 -0.96 58.26
CA THR A 13 14.72 -1.12 57.28
C THR A 13 14.52 -2.19 56.22
N LEU A 14 13.33 -2.84 56.16
CA LEU A 14 13.01 -3.86 55.15
C LEU A 14 11.94 -3.43 54.12
N ALA A 15 11.51 -2.16 54.13
CA ALA A 15 10.49 -1.62 53.22
C ALA A 15 11.03 -0.66 52.13
N ALA A 16 12.35 -0.55 51.92
CA ALA A 16 12.94 0.40 50.96
C ALA A 16 13.68 -0.26 49.77
N GLY A 17 13.44 -1.55 49.53
CA GLY A 17 14.15 -2.33 48.48
C GLY A 17 13.30 -2.86 47.34
N GLY A 18 12.14 -2.30 47.05
CA GLY A 18 11.23 -2.94 46.10
C GLY A 18 10.41 -2.02 45.20
N LEU A 19 10.95 -0.93 44.66
CA LEU A 19 10.19 -0.04 43.74
C LEU A 19 11.08 0.63 42.69
N LEU A 20 11.81 -0.21 41.97
CA LEU A 20 12.40 0.14 40.65
C LEU A 20 12.14 -0.99 39.66
N ALA A 21 10.88 -1.48 39.62
CA ALA A 21 10.39 -2.24 38.48
C ALA A 21 10.05 -1.21 37.39
N GLY A 22 10.94 -1.12 36.40
CA GLY A 22 10.76 -0.26 35.25
C GLY A 22 9.39 -0.46 34.65
N ARG A 23 8.63 0.60 34.47
CA ARG A 23 7.50 0.68 33.58
C ARG A 23 8.04 0.53 32.14
N SER A 24 8.37 -0.69 31.74
CA SER A 24 8.31 -1.07 30.33
C SER A 24 6.83 -0.88 29.96
N ALA A 25 6.54 0.13 29.17
CA ALA A 25 5.25 0.27 28.51
C ALA A 25 5.05 -0.99 27.65
N GLY A 26 4.50 -2.03 28.26
CA GLY A 26 4.13 -3.28 27.59
C GLY A 26 3.14 -2.91 26.50
N ARG A 27 3.54 -3.12 25.24
CA ARG A 27 2.62 -3.12 24.11
C ARG A 27 1.53 -4.13 24.46
N PRO A 28 0.24 -3.81 24.28
CA PRO A 28 -0.79 -4.78 24.49
C PRO A 28 -0.58 -5.95 23.52
N ALA A 29 -0.11 -7.07 24.01
CA ALA A 29 -0.17 -8.34 23.30
C ALA A 29 -1.60 -8.86 23.54
N PHE A 30 -2.41 -8.94 22.50
CA PHE A 30 -3.68 -9.63 22.57
C PHE A 30 -3.41 -11.11 22.87
N ALA A 31 -4.00 -11.64 23.94
CA ALA A 31 -3.80 -13.02 24.34
C ALA A 31 -4.32 -13.98 23.27
N ALA A 32 -3.52 -14.96 22.88
CA ALA A 32 -3.94 -16.02 21.97
C ALA A 32 -5.13 -16.78 22.57
N GLY A 33 -6.34 -16.59 22.00
CA GLY A 33 -7.58 -17.22 22.49
C GLY A 33 -8.72 -16.25 22.82
N ALA A 34 -8.48 -14.93 22.81
CA ALA A 34 -9.51 -13.91 22.87
C ALA A 34 -10.13 -13.66 21.47
N ASP A 35 -11.34 -13.10 21.43
CA ASP A 35 -11.96 -12.63 20.19
C ASP A 35 -10.96 -11.79 19.37
N ARG A 36 -10.97 -11.98 18.04
CA ARG A 36 -10.08 -11.23 17.13
C ARG A 36 -10.20 -9.74 17.39
N PRO A 37 -9.08 -8.99 17.48
CA PRO A 37 -9.14 -7.57 17.77
C PRO A 37 -9.94 -6.82 16.70
N ARG A 38 -10.77 -5.89 17.15
CA ARG A 38 -11.58 -5.02 16.31
C ARG A 38 -10.70 -3.92 15.74
N LEU A 39 -10.37 -4.02 14.48
CA LEU A 39 -9.50 -3.05 13.78
C LEU A 39 -10.34 -1.96 13.12
N ALA A 40 -9.86 -0.70 13.16
CA ALA A 40 -10.37 0.39 12.35
C ALA A 40 -9.24 0.95 11.49
N ALA A 41 -9.42 1.00 10.16
CA ALA A 41 -8.37 1.43 9.23
C ALA A 41 -8.66 2.83 8.68
N ILE A 42 -7.78 3.79 8.95
CA ILE A 42 -7.85 5.14 8.39
C ILE A 42 -7.11 5.17 7.05
N ASP A 43 -5.96 4.52 6.98
CA ASP A 43 -5.11 4.46 5.77
C ASP A 43 -5.42 3.22 4.93
N TRP A 44 -5.44 3.37 3.60
CA TRP A 44 -5.76 2.27 2.70
C TRP A 44 -4.68 1.19 2.63
N ALA A 45 -3.39 1.58 2.74
CA ALA A 45 -2.32 0.59 2.77
C ALA A 45 -2.39 -0.26 4.05
N MET A 46 -2.80 0.34 5.17
CA MET A 46 -3.07 -0.36 6.42
C MET A 46 -4.32 -1.24 6.35
N LEU A 47 -5.40 -0.77 5.67
CA LEU A 47 -6.58 -1.58 5.38
C LEU A 47 -6.19 -2.86 4.62
N GLU A 48 -5.47 -2.70 3.53
CA GLU A 48 -4.99 -3.83 2.72
C GLU A 48 -4.08 -4.77 3.52
N THR A 49 -3.21 -4.22 4.36
CA THR A 49 -2.32 -5.01 5.24
C THR A 49 -3.12 -5.88 6.21
N ALA A 50 -4.16 -5.29 6.84
CA ALA A 50 -5.04 -6.04 7.74
C ALA A 50 -5.79 -7.17 7.02
N VAL A 51 -6.32 -6.90 5.83
CA VAL A 51 -6.98 -7.91 5.01
C VAL A 51 -6.00 -9.00 4.55
N ALA A 52 -4.78 -8.63 4.15
CA ALA A 52 -3.76 -9.57 3.70
C ALA A 52 -3.39 -10.61 4.77
N ILE A 53 -3.35 -10.21 6.04
CA ILE A 53 -3.12 -11.12 7.17
C ILE A 53 -4.42 -11.79 7.67
N GLY A 54 -5.55 -11.63 6.99
CA GLY A 54 -6.83 -12.26 7.34
C GLY A 54 -7.59 -11.60 8.50
N HIS A 55 -7.24 -10.38 8.88
CA HIS A 55 -7.90 -9.59 9.92
C HIS A 55 -8.73 -8.47 9.30
N MET A 56 -9.93 -8.79 8.80
CA MET A 56 -10.83 -7.80 8.21
C MET A 56 -11.20 -6.73 9.25
N PRO A 57 -10.92 -5.43 8.99
CA PRO A 57 -11.33 -4.35 9.88
C PRO A 57 -12.86 -4.26 10.01
N VAL A 58 -13.34 -3.84 11.17
CA VAL A 58 -14.78 -3.59 11.41
C VAL A 58 -15.22 -2.24 10.82
N ALA A 59 -14.26 -1.34 10.58
CA ALA A 59 -14.49 -0.02 9.98
C ALA A 59 -13.26 0.44 9.20
N ALA A 60 -13.49 1.21 8.13
CA ALA A 60 -12.41 1.87 7.40
C ALA A 60 -12.90 3.17 6.73
N CYS A 61 -11.97 4.02 6.30
CA CYS A 61 -12.29 5.29 5.64
C CYS A 61 -12.44 5.16 4.13
N GLU A 62 -13.32 6.00 3.56
CA GLU A 62 -13.53 6.17 2.11
C GLU A 62 -13.82 4.85 1.38
N LEU A 63 -14.65 4.00 1.96
CA LEU A 63 -14.90 2.65 1.41
C LEU A 63 -15.64 2.67 0.07
N ILE A 64 -16.49 3.68 -0.19
CA ILE A 64 -17.15 3.84 -1.49
C ILE A 64 -16.08 4.06 -2.56
N ARG A 65 -15.14 4.97 -2.30
CA ARG A 65 -14.05 5.27 -3.20
C ARG A 65 -13.03 4.13 -3.30
N PHE A 66 -12.72 3.47 -2.17
CA PHE A 66 -11.84 2.31 -2.17
C PHE A 66 -12.34 1.20 -3.10
N ARG A 67 -13.66 0.91 -3.07
CA ARG A 67 -14.26 -0.11 -3.94
C ARG A 67 -14.20 0.26 -5.41
N ALA A 68 -14.25 1.55 -5.75
CA ALA A 68 -14.12 2.05 -7.13
C ALA A 68 -12.66 2.06 -7.60
N ASP A 69 -11.75 2.66 -6.83
CA ASP A 69 -10.38 2.95 -7.26
C ASP A 69 -9.41 1.78 -7.02
N ALA A 70 -9.55 1.06 -5.89
CA ALA A 70 -8.65 -0.04 -5.55
C ALA A 70 -9.16 -1.39 -6.07
N VAL A 71 -10.47 -1.59 -6.07
CA VAL A 71 -11.17 -2.81 -6.51
C VAL A 71 -10.82 -4.05 -5.65
N THR A 72 -9.58 -4.21 -5.29
CA THR A 72 -9.03 -5.32 -4.49
C THR A 72 -8.26 -4.76 -3.29
N PRO A 73 -8.45 -5.36 -2.09
CA PRO A 73 -9.32 -6.49 -1.77
C PRO A 73 -10.81 -6.11 -1.74
N ALA A 74 -11.68 -7.11 -1.95
CA ALA A 74 -13.12 -6.91 -1.76
C ALA A 74 -13.42 -6.65 -0.27
N ILE A 75 -14.04 -5.51 0.02
CA ILE A 75 -14.44 -5.15 1.38
C ILE A 75 -15.93 -5.42 1.55
N PRO A 76 -16.34 -6.30 2.50
CA PRO A 76 -17.72 -6.61 2.78
C PRO A 76 -18.57 -5.38 3.09
N ALA A 77 -19.86 -5.43 2.74
CA ALA A 77 -20.81 -4.33 3.01
C ALA A 77 -20.99 -4.03 4.51
N GLY A 78 -20.75 -5.02 5.37
CA GLY A 78 -20.84 -4.86 6.83
C GLY A 78 -19.68 -4.07 7.47
N VAL A 79 -18.61 -3.77 6.73
CA VAL A 79 -17.55 -2.89 7.21
C VAL A 79 -18.04 -1.45 7.15
N VAL A 80 -17.97 -0.76 8.30
CA VAL A 80 -18.51 0.60 8.45
C VAL A 80 -17.61 1.62 7.76
N ASP A 81 -18.18 2.51 6.95
CA ASP A 81 -17.45 3.62 6.34
C ASP A 81 -17.34 4.79 7.32
N LEU A 82 -16.11 5.16 7.67
CA LEU A 82 -15.80 6.28 8.57
C LEU A 82 -15.72 7.64 7.86
N GLY A 83 -16.06 7.71 6.58
CA GLY A 83 -15.93 8.93 5.77
C GLY A 83 -14.50 9.22 5.35
N LEU A 84 -14.14 10.49 5.22
CA LEU A 84 -12.85 10.91 4.66
C LEU A 84 -11.65 10.52 5.53
N ARG A 85 -10.59 10.02 4.93
CA ARG A 85 -9.32 9.69 5.62
C ARG A 85 -8.70 10.89 6.33
N GLY A 86 -8.77 12.08 5.71
CA GLY A 86 -8.26 13.33 6.31
C GLY A 86 -9.13 13.91 7.42
N ALA A 87 -10.39 13.49 7.51
CA ALA A 87 -11.37 13.91 8.51
C ALA A 87 -12.34 12.76 8.83
N PRO A 88 -11.86 11.69 9.50
CA PRO A 88 -12.71 10.57 9.89
C PRO A 88 -13.86 11.00 10.80
N ASN A 89 -14.98 10.30 10.73
CA ASN A 89 -16.06 10.48 11.69
C ASN A 89 -15.65 9.89 13.06
N PHE A 90 -15.11 10.75 13.93
CA PHE A 90 -14.61 10.33 15.26
C PHE A 90 -15.73 9.89 16.20
N GLU A 91 -16.95 10.42 16.09
CA GLU A 91 -18.10 9.98 16.88
C GLU A 91 -18.46 8.54 16.53
N LEU A 92 -18.55 8.24 15.24
CA LEU A 92 -18.80 6.90 14.75
C LEU A 92 -17.67 5.94 15.12
N LEU A 93 -16.41 6.38 15.01
CA LEU A 93 -15.25 5.61 15.43
C LEU A 93 -15.30 5.25 16.92
N GLN A 94 -15.72 6.19 17.78
CA GLN A 94 -15.91 5.98 19.21
C GLN A 94 -17.05 4.99 19.49
N LEU A 95 -18.16 5.05 18.75
CA LEU A 95 -19.28 4.11 18.88
C LEU A 95 -18.89 2.67 18.48
N ILE A 96 -18.03 2.52 17.47
CA ILE A 96 -17.52 1.23 16.99
C ILE A 96 -16.63 0.56 18.06
N ARG A 97 -15.95 1.32 18.91
CA ARG A 97 -15.02 0.83 19.94
C ARG A 97 -13.97 -0.11 19.34
N PRO A 98 -13.08 0.35 18.48
CA PRO A 98 -11.99 -0.47 17.98
C PRO A 98 -10.96 -0.74 19.09
N ASP A 99 -10.30 -1.90 19.02
CA ASP A 99 -9.18 -2.24 19.90
C ASP A 99 -7.87 -1.65 19.38
N LEU A 100 -7.79 -1.40 18.06
CA LEU A 100 -6.60 -0.82 17.42
C LEU A 100 -7.03 -0.01 16.19
N ILE A 101 -6.50 1.22 16.11
CA ILE A 101 -6.66 2.09 14.94
C ILE A 101 -5.40 2.02 14.08
N LEU A 102 -5.59 1.76 12.78
CA LEU A 102 -4.55 1.59 11.79
C LEU A 102 -4.43 2.83 10.91
N THR A 103 -3.25 3.44 10.86
CA THR A 103 -3.02 4.69 10.13
C THR A 103 -1.59 4.77 9.57
N SER A 104 -1.25 5.88 8.93
CA SER A 104 0.12 6.20 8.51
C SER A 104 0.51 7.62 8.96
N PRO A 105 1.80 7.98 8.94
CA PRO A 105 2.26 9.32 9.28
C PRO A 105 1.64 10.45 8.45
N TYR A 106 1.06 10.13 7.29
CA TYR A 106 0.31 11.10 6.48
C TYR A 106 -0.86 11.73 7.24
N TYR A 107 -1.44 11.00 8.21
CA TYR A 107 -2.58 11.45 9.03
C TYR A 107 -2.18 11.87 10.44
N VAL A 108 -0.91 12.18 10.70
CA VAL A 108 -0.37 12.56 12.01
C VAL A 108 -1.14 13.72 12.66
N ALA A 109 -1.65 14.67 11.89
CA ALA A 109 -2.47 15.79 12.39
C ALA A 109 -3.75 15.34 13.13
N ARG A 110 -4.22 14.11 12.90
CA ARG A 110 -5.41 13.52 13.54
C ARG A 110 -5.06 12.48 14.60
N GLU A 111 -3.78 12.18 14.79
CA GLU A 111 -3.34 11.08 15.66
C GLU A 111 -3.73 11.27 17.11
N ALA A 112 -3.67 12.50 17.64
CA ALA A 112 -4.10 12.79 19.00
C ALA A 112 -5.59 12.47 19.26
N GLN A 113 -6.46 12.78 18.28
CA GLN A 113 -7.89 12.48 18.32
C GLN A 113 -8.13 10.96 18.26
N MET A 114 -7.39 10.25 17.42
CA MET A 114 -7.47 8.79 17.33
C MET A 114 -7.00 8.12 18.63
N ARG A 115 -5.89 8.58 19.21
CA ARG A 115 -5.35 8.04 20.49
C ARG A 115 -6.26 8.28 21.68
N ALA A 116 -7.14 9.27 21.64
CA ALA A 116 -8.16 9.48 22.66
C ALA A 116 -9.26 8.40 22.63
N ILE A 117 -9.39 7.65 21.54
CA ILE A 117 -10.42 6.61 21.35
C ILE A 117 -9.83 5.21 21.58
N ALA A 118 -8.70 4.89 20.95
CA ALA A 118 -8.05 3.60 21.06
C ALA A 118 -6.54 3.69 20.77
N PRO A 119 -5.74 2.66 21.09
CA PRO A 119 -4.35 2.54 20.64
C PRO A 119 -4.24 2.74 19.13
N VAL A 120 -3.16 3.42 18.69
CA VAL A 120 -2.91 3.73 17.28
C VAL A 120 -1.63 3.06 16.82
N MET A 121 -1.71 2.33 15.72
CA MET A 121 -0.56 1.82 14.98
C MET A 121 -0.40 2.62 13.70
N SER A 122 0.70 3.38 13.62
CA SER A 122 1.06 4.21 12.46
C SER A 122 2.29 3.63 11.79
N LEU A 123 2.17 3.20 10.52
CA LEU A 123 3.29 2.66 9.75
C LEU A 123 3.55 3.51 8.51
N PRO A 124 4.83 3.83 8.23
CA PRO A 124 5.19 4.58 7.03
C PRO A 124 5.22 3.65 5.81
N PHE A 125 4.40 3.94 4.81
CA PHE A 125 4.45 3.27 3.50
C PHE A 125 5.14 4.17 2.48
N TYR A 126 4.65 5.38 2.34
CA TYR A 126 5.06 6.33 1.32
C TYR A 126 5.88 7.44 1.96
N VAL A 127 7.20 7.31 1.85
CA VAL A 127 8.19 8.29 2.31
C VAL A 127 8.97 8.75 1.08
N PRO A 128 9.06 10.07 0.82
CA PRO A 128 9.80 10.57 -0.34
C PRO A 128 11.22 10.02 -0.43
N GLY A 129 11.59 9.52 -1.61
CA GLY A 129 12.90 8.93 -1.86
C GLY A 129 13.10 7.51 -1.33
N GLU A 130 12.09 6.89 -0.71
CA GLU A 130 12.18 5.53 -0.19
C GLU A 130 11.23 4.57 -0.95
N ALA A 131 11.66 3.32 -1.09
CA ALA A 131 10.89 2.29 -1.77
C ALA A 131 9.66 1.85 -0.94
N PRO A 132 8.40 1.97 -1.43
CA PRO A 132 7.21 1.58 -0.69
C PRO A 132 7.02 0.07 -0.52
N LEU A 133 7.40 -0.74 -1.50
CA LEU A 133 7.14 -2.19 -1.46
C LEU A 133 7.82 -2.91 -0.27
N PRO A 134 9.10 -2.67 0.07
CA PRO A 134 9.69 -3.24 1.27
C PRO A 134 8.95 -2.87 2.56
N LYS A 135 8.43 -1.63 2.64
CA LYS A 135 7.64 -1.15 3.77
C LYS A 135 6.28 -1.86 3.86
N ALA A 136 5.60 -2.03 2.73
CA ALA A 136 4.35 -2.78 2.67
C ALA A 136 4.53 -4.25 3.10
N LEU A 137 5.62 -4.88 2.69
CA LEU A 137 5.97 -6.23 3.12
C LEU A 137 6.31 -6.30 4.62
N ALA A 138 7.06 -5.33 5.15
CA ALA A 138 7.37 -5.25 6.58
C ALA A 138 6.13 -4.97 7.44
N ALA A 139 5.13 -4.27 6.90
CA ALA A 139 3.87 -3.99 7.59
C ALA A 139 3.07 -5.27 7.88
N LEU A 140 3.14 -6.30 7.02
CA LEU A 140 2.52 -7.61 7.29
C LEU A 140 3.03 -8.20 8.62
N ASP A 141 4.35 -8.22 8.80
CA ASP A 141 4.98 -8.76 10.00
C ASP A 141 4.71 -7.88 11.22
N ALA A 142 4.72 -6.55 11.05
CA ALA A 142 4.50 -5.63 12.14
C ALA A 142 3.07 -5.69 12.67
N LEU A 143 2.07 -5.69 11.77
CA LEU A 143 0.66 -5.75 12.16
C LEU A 143 0.31 -7.13 12.72
N SER A 144 0.76 -8.22 12.10
CA SER A 144 0.46 -9.57 12.58
C SER A 144 0.98 -9.81 14.01
N ARG A 145 2.17 -9.30 14.33
CA ARG A 145 2.68 -9.33 15.71
C ARG A 145 1.86 -8.46 16.65
N ALA A 146 1.41 -7.30 16.20
CA ALA A 146 0.61 -6.39 17.02
C ALA A 146 -0.76 -6.98 17.39
N VAL A 147 -1.37 -7.76 16.48
CA VAL A 147 -2.65 -8.44 16.71
C VAL A 147 -2.51 -9.83 17.34
N GLY A 148 -1.27 -10.25 17.64
CA GLY A 148 -1.01 -11.56 18.27
C GLY A 148 -1.08 -12.76 17.32
N ASP A 149 -1.02 -12.54 16.00
CA ASP A 149 -1.14 -13.59 14.98
C ASP A 149 0.07 -13.57 14.01
N ALA A 150 1.26 -13.83 14.55
CA ALA A 150 2.50 -13.83 13.77
C ALA A 150 2.48 -14.85 12.60
N GLY A 151 1.77 -15.97 12.76
CA GLY A 151 1.60 -16.98 11.72
C GLY A 151 0.87 -16.45 10.49
N ALA A 152 -0.13 -15.59 10.68
CA ALA A 152 -0.84 -14.94 9.58
C ALA A 152 0.07 -14.01 8.78
N GLY A 153 0.99 -13.28 9.45
CA GLY A 153 1.99 -12.44 8.78
C GLY A 153 2.94 -13.25 7.89
N MET A 154 3.50 -14.33 8.42
CA MET A 154 4.36 -15.24 7.64
C MET A 154 3.62 -15.83 6.43
N SER A 155 2.39 -16.29 6.63
CA SER A 155 1.57 -16.83 5.55
C SER A 155 1.24 -15.78 4.48
N ALA A 156 0.92 -14.54 4.88
CA ALA A 156 0.69 -13.44 3.96
C ALA A 156 1.95 -13.08 3.17
N ARG A 157 3.11 -13.07 3.82
CA ARG A 157 4.39 -12.84 3.17
C ARG A 157 4.71 -13.90 2.13
N THR A 158 4.58 -15.19 2.48
CA THR A 158 4.79 -16.31 1.55
C THR A 158 3.86 -16.21 0.33
N ARG A 159 2.58 -15.88 0.53
CA ARG A 159 1.65 -15.67 -0.59
C ARG A 159 2.06 -14.48 -1.47
N ALA A 160 2.55 -13.39 -0.86
CA ALA A 160 3.02 -12.23 -1.61
C ALA A 160 4.24 -12.57 -2.47
N ASP A 161 5.24 -13.22 -1.88
CA ASP A 161 6.45 -13.63 -2.60
C ASP A 161 6.10 -14.59 -3.75
N ALA A 162 5.25 -15.58 -3.52
CA ALA A 162 4.77 -16.49 -4.57
C ALA A 162 4.03 -15.76 -5.72
N GLY A 163 3.23 -14.73 -5.40
CA GLY A 163 2.54 -13.92 -6.41
C GLY A 163 3.51 -13.11 -7.28
N PHE A 164 4.51 -12.49 -6.67
CA PHE A 164 5.56 -11.78 -7.42
C PHE A 164 6.42 -12.73 -8.25
N ASP A 165 6.76 -13.89 -7.72
CA ASP A 165 7.55 -14.90 -8.44
C ASP A 165 6.77 -15.45 -9.64
N ALA A 166 5.46 -15.66 -9.53
CA ALA A 166 4.62 -16.07 -10.65
C ALA A 166 4.57 -14.99 -11.76
N ALA A 167 4.47 -13.71 -11.39
CA ALA A 167 4.53 -12.61 -12.35
C ALA A 167 5.91 -12.51 -13.02
N ALA A 168 6.99 -12.65 -12.25
CA ALA A 168 8.35 -12.67 -12.78
C ALA A 168 8.58 -13.85 -13.73
N ALA A 169 8.12 -15.04 -13.39
CA ALA A 169 8.20 -16.22 -14.25
C ALA A 169 7.43 -16.03 -15.57
N ARG A 170 6.26 -15.37 -15.53
CA ARG A 170 5.48 -15.03 -16.73
C ARG A 170 6.28 -14.11 -17.66
N ILE A 171 6.93 -13.08 -17.12
CA ILE A 171 7.77 -12.16 -17.90
C ILE A 171 8.98 -12.90 -18.47
N ALA A 172 9.70 -13.69 -17.66
CA ALA A 172 10.85 -14.47 -18.11
C ALA A 172 10.48 -15.49 -19.20
N GLY A 173 9.33 -16.18 -19.05
CA GLY A 173 8.82 -17.11 -20.07
C GLY A 173 8.51 -16.42 -21.40
N TRP A 174 7.95 -15.22 -21.36
CA TRP A 174 7.70 -14.42 -22.56
C TRP A 174 9.00 -13.96 -23.23
N GLN A 175 9.99 -13.49 -22.46
CA GLN A 175 11.31 -13.12 -22.94
C GLN A 175 11.97 -14.28 -23.72
N ASN A 176 11.99 -15.46 -23.12
CA ASN A 176 12.60 -16.65 -23.70
C ASN A 176 11.82 -17.22 -24.90
N GLY A 177 10.53 -16.92 -25.02
CA GLY A 177 9.64 -17.39 -26.10
C GLY A 177 9.64 -16.52 -27.37
N GLY A 178 10.59 -15.61 -27.53
CA GLY A 178 10.71 -14.72 -28.71
C GLY A 178 10.17 -13.30 -28.47
N GLY A 179 9.72 -13.00 -27.26
CA GLY A 179 9.35 -11.64 -26.84
C GLY A 179 10.53 -10.75 -26.43
N GLN A 180 11.77 -11.17 -26.69
CA GLN A 180 12.99 -10.56 -26.14
C GLN A 180 13.10 -9.07 -26.49
N ASP A 181 12.89 -8.69 -27.76
CA ASP A 181 12.92 -7.27 -28.16
C ASP A 181 11.87 -6.41 -27.47
N ALA A 182 10.72 -7.00 -27.13
CA ALA A 182 9.67 -6.30 -26.43
C ALA A 182 9.90 -6.27 -24.90
N ALA A 183 10.56 -7.28 -24.36
CA ALA A 183 10.82 -7.44 -22.95
C ALA A 183 12.04 -6.67 -22.47
N ASP A 184 13.01 -6.42 -23.36
CA ASP A 184 14.14 -5.55 -23.08
C ASP A 184 13.77 -4.06 -23.08
N ARG A 185 12.54 -3.74 -23.54
CA ARG A 185 12.01 -2.39 -23.47
C ARG A 185 11.66 -2.02 -22.05
N ALA A 186 12.03 -0.81 -21.68
CA ALA A 186 11.59 -0.26 -20.40
C ALA A 186 10.07 0.01 -20.42
N VAL A 187 9.45 -0.06 -19.26
CA VAL A 187 8.03 0.20 -19.07
C VAL A 187 7.86 1.58 -18.43
N CYS A 188 7.09 2.46 -19.07
CA CYS A 188 6.71 3.74 -18.50
C CYS A 188 5.29 3.63 -17.92
N VAL A 189 5.17 3.56 -16.59
CA VAL A 189 3.87 3.49 -15.93
C VAL A 189 3.35 4.89 -15.67
N ILE A 190 2.15 5.17 -16.16
CA ILE A 190 1.53 6.49 -16.04
C ILE A 190 0.05 6.38 -15.64
N ASN A 191 -0.46 7.48 -15.08
CA ASN A 191 -1.89 7.72 -14.93
C ASN A 191 -2.27 9.01 -15.67
N ILE A 192 -3.30 8.96 -16.49
CA ILE A 192 -3.76 10.11 -17.26
C ILE A 192 -4.81 10.88 -16.47
N GLY A 193 -4.49 12.12 -16.11
CA GLY A 193 -5.42 13.02 -15.42
C GLY A 193 -6.26 13.86 -16.37
N ASP A 194 -5.65 14.32 -17.47
CA ASP A 194 -6.29 15.11 -18.53
C ASP A 194 -5.60 14.88 -19.88
N ALA A 195 -6.04 15.56 -20.94
CA ALA A 195 -5.50 15.39 -22.29
C ALA A 195 -4.09 15.99 -22.50
N ARG A 196 -3.52 16.68 -21.52
CA ARG A 196 -2.25 17.39 -21.62
C ARG A 196 -1.20 16.88 -20.66
N HIS A 197 -1.62 16.24 -19.56
CA HIS A 197 -0.74 15.84 -18.48
C HIS A 197 -0.98 14.41 -18.06
N PHE A 198 0.11 13.79 -17.66
CA PHE A 198 0.08 12.49 -16.99
C PHE A 198 0.81 12.55 -15.66
N ARG A 199 0.64 11.53 -14.87
CA ARG A 199 1.39 11.28 -13.64
C ARG A 199 2.28 10.09 -13.88
N ALA A 200 3.59 10.22 -13.58
CA ALA A 200 4.55 9.15 -13.74
C ALA A 200 4.83 8.44 -12.41
N PHE A 201 5.17 7.16 -12.49
CA PHE A 201 5.51 6.33 -11.35
C PHE A 201 7.00 5.93 -11.42
N GLY A 202 7.81 6.60 -10.60
CA GLY A 202 9.25 6.42 -10.54
C GLY A 202 9.70 5.28 -9.61
N PRO A 203 11.02 5.16 -9.36
CA PRO A 203 11.59 4.12 -8.52
C PRO A 203 11.15 4.21 -7.04
N ASP A 204 10.68 5.37 -6.60
CA ASP A 204 10.13 5.63 -5.26
C ASP A 204 8.61 5.43 -5.18
N SER A 205 7.97 4.87 -6.21
CA SER A 205 6.57 4.47 -6.22
C SER A 205 6.39 2.98 -6.01
N LEU A 206 5.17 2.58 -5.59
CA LEU A 206 4.81 1.17 -5.44
C LEU A 206 4.95 0.43 -6.78
N PHE A 207 4.45 1.02 -7.86
CA PHE A 207 4.50 0.42 -9.20
C PHE A 207 5.91 0.30 -9.73
N GLY A 208 6.77 1.32 -9.54
CA GLY A 208 8.18 1.25 -9.91
C GLY A 208 8.93 0.14 -9.18
N ASN A 209 8.65 -0.06 -7.89
CA ASN A 209 9.23 -1.16 -7.13
C ASN A 209 8.75 -2.53 -7.62
N VAL A 210 7.47 -2.64 -7.96
CA VAL A 210 6.91 -3.89 -8.50
C VAL A 210 7.55 -4.23 -9.84
N LEU A 211 7.72 -3.25 -10.75
CA LEU A 211 8.43 -3.50 -12.01
C LEU A 211 9.81 -4.14 -11.75
N THR A 212 10.61 -3.53 -10.88
CA THR A 212 11.93 -4.06 -10.52
C THR A 212 11.82 -5.46 -9.91
N ARG A 213 10.84 -5.70 -9.01
CA ARG A 213 10.66 -7.00 -8.33
C ARG A 213 10.32 -8.13 -9.30
N ILE A 214 9.63 -7.84 -10.41
CA ILE A 214 9.26 -8.85 -11.42
C ILE A 214 10.18 -8.87 -12.64
N GLY A 215 11.35 -8.20 -12.55
CA GLY A 215 12.38 -8.24 -13.58
C GLY A 215 12.14 -7.29 -14.76
N LEU A 216 11.32 -6.26 -14.61
CA LEU A 216 11.09 -5.22 -15.61
C LEU A 216 11.86 -3.95 -15.26
N ARG A 217 12.28 -3.22 -16.30
CA ARG A 217 12.97 -1.93 -16.17
C ARG A 217 11.94 -0.79 -16.24
N ASN A 218 11.98 0.13 -15.27
CA ASN A 218 11.17 1.34 -15.32
C ASN A 218 11.84 2.36 -16.25
N ALA A 219 11.10 2.89 -17.23
CA ALA A 219 11.59 3.94 -18.12
C ALA A 219 11.66 5.29 -17.39
N TRP A 220 10.76 5.54 -16.45
CA TRP A 220 10.80 6.73 -15.63
C TRP A 220 11.73 6.51 -14.44
N ASP A 221 12.99 6.93 -14.60
CA ASP A 221 14.07 6.76 -13.63
C ASP A 221 14.22 7.95 -12.66
N ARG A 222 13.39 8.99 -12.84
CA ARG A 222 13.39 10.19 -12.01
C ARG A 222 12.59 9.94 -10.73
N PRO A 223 13.01 10.55 -9.59
CA PRO A 223 12.18 10.56 -8.40
C PRO A 223 10.81 11.18 -8.73
N THR A 224 9.76 10.59 -8.23
CA THR A 224 8.44 11.22 -8.29
C THR A 224 8.38 12.32 -7.24
N GLN A 225 7.91 13.50 -7.64
CA GLN A 225 7.71 14.60 -6.71
C GLN A 225 6.33 14.47 -6.08
N PHE A 226 6.23 14.84 -4.79
CA PHE A 226 4.98 14.89 -4.04
C PHE A 226 4.12 13.63 -4.16
N ALA A 227 3.97 12.90 -3.10
CA ALA A 227 3.10 11.74 -3.01
C ALA A 227 3.29 10.73 -4.16
N PHE A 228 4.51 10.63 -4.70
CA PHE A 228 4.88 9.62 -5.71
C PHE A 228 4.14 9.78 -7.06
N LEU A 229 3.56 10.96 -7.30
CA LEU A 229 2.89 11.34 -8.55
C LEU A 229 3.41 12.70 -8.99
N ALA A 230 3.91 12.78 -10.22
CA ALA A 230 4.32 14.05 -10.83
C ALA A 230 3.37 14.41 -11.98
N PRO A 231 2.75 15.61 -11.99
CA PRO A 231 2.07 16.11 -13.18
C PRO A 231 3.11 16.47 -14.23
N VAL A 232 3.07 15.79 -15.37
CA VAL A 232 4.06 15.93 -16.45
C VAL A 232 3.34 16.22 -17.76
N PRO A 233 3.84 17.14 -18.60
CA PRO A 233 3.29 17.33 -19.94
C PRO A 233 3.38 16.06 -20.79
N ILE A 234 2.34 15.80 -21.59
CA ILE A 234 2.22 14.55 -22.36
C ILE A 234 3.37 14.37 -23.36
N GLU A 235 3.95 15.47 -23.85
CA GLU A 235 5.07 15.51 -24.78
C GLU A 235 6.34 14.89 -24.19
N THR A 236 6.50 14.88 -22.87
CA THR A 236 7.64 14.28 -22.18
C THR A 236 7.76 12.78 -22.48
N LEU A 237 6.67 12.11 -22.84
CA LEU A 237 6.71 10.71 -23.25
C LEU A 237 7.57 10.47 -24.51
N ALA A 238 7.84 11.50 -25.32
CA ALA A 238 8.75 11.40 -26.44
C ALA A 238 10.21 11.16 -26.04
N GLU A 239 10.58 11.45 -24.80
CA GLU A 239 11.92 11.15 -24.25
C GLU A 239 12.16 9.64 -24.09
N PHE A 240 11.10 8.83 -24.13
CA PHE A 240 11.15 7.37 -23.98
C PHE A 240 10.65 6.65 -25.24
N PRO A 241 11.30 6.84 -26.40
CA PRO A 241 10.79 6.40 -27.70
C PRO A 241 10.58 4.89 -27.80
N ASP A 242 11.42 4.10 -27.09
CA ASP A 242 11.39 2.63 -27.12
C ASP A 242 10.57 2.01 -25.99
N ALA A 243 10.09 2.81 -25.05
CA ALA A 243 9.33 2.30 -23.90
C ALA A 243 7.96 1.73 -24.33
N THR A 244 7.46 0.81 -23.53
CA THR A 244 6.04 0.47 -23.51
C THR A 244 5.33 1.35 -22.48
N ILE A 245 4.33 2.10 -22.90
CA ILE A 245 3.49 2.91 -22.02
C ILE A 245 2.44 2.01 -21.39
N VAL A 246 2.39 2.01 -20.06
CA VAL A 246 1.35 1.33 -19.28
C VAL A 246 0.51 2.38 -18.55
N ILE A 247 -0.73 2.54 -18.97
CA ILE A 247 -1.69 3.44 -18.34
C ILE A 247 -2.44 2.66 -17.26
N VAL A 248 -2.35 3.14 -16.02
CA VAL A 248 -3.05 2.55 -14.87
C VAL A 248 -4.28 3.36 -14.55
N SER A 249 -5.36 2.67 -14.18
CA SER A 249 -6.66 3.24 -13.83
C SER A 249 -7.41 3.86 -15.02
N ASP A 250 -8.70 4.07 -14.82
CA ASP A 250 -9.59 4.60 -15.84
C ASP A 250 -9.11 5.97 -16.34
N VAL A 251 -9.01 6.10 -17.66
CA VAL A 251 -8.77 7.39 -18.31
C VAL A 251 -10.09 8.17 -18.32
N PRO A 252 -10.14 9.41 -17.79
CA PRO A 252 -11.36 10.20 -17.85
C PRO A 252 -11.89 10.30 -19.29
N VAL A 253 -13.20 10.09 -19.48
CA VAL A 253 -13.84 10.04 -20.82
C VAL A 253 -13.49 11.25 -21.69
N ALA A 254 -13.45 12.45 -21.10
CA ALA A 254 -13.06 13.68 -21.81
C ALA A 254 -11.59 13.65 -22.24
N ALA A 255 -10.69 13.11 -21.41
CA ALA A 255 -9.27 12.95 -21.73
C ALA A 255 -9.07 11.90 -22.83
N ALA A 256 -9.71 10.74 -22.75
CA ALA A 256 -9.65 9.70 -23.78
C ALA A 256 -10.07 10.21 -25.16
N ARG A 257 -11.23 10.90 -25.22
CA ARG A 257 -11.71 11.51 -26.48
C ARG A 257 -10.76 12.55 -27.05
N SER A 258 -10.13 13.34 -26.19
CA SER A 258 -9.19 14.39 -26.61
C SER A 258 -7.87 13.80 -27.05
N LEU A 259 -7.34 12.81 -26.35
CA LEU A 259 -6.11 12.10 -26.70
C LEU A 259 -6.25 11.37 -28.03
N GLY A 260 -7.35 10.66 -28.29
CA GLY A 260 -7.60 9.99 -29.56
C GLY A 260 -7.58 10.92 -30.78
N ARG A 261 -7.85 12.23 -30.57
CA ARG A 261 -7.79 13.29 -31.61
C ARG A 261 -6.48 14.07 -31.60
N SER A 262 -5.66 13.94 -30.57
CA SER A 262 -4.42 14.71 -30.39
C SER A 262 -3.36 14.27 -31.40
N ALA A 263 -2.88 15.21 -32.21
CA ALA A 263 -1.75 14.96 -33.11
C ALA A 263 -0.47 14.66 -32.32
N ILE A 264 -0.28 15.32 -31.18
CA ILE A 264 0.88 15.09 -30.29
C ILE A 264 0.85 13.66 -29.78
N TRP A 265 -0.28 13.20 -29.21
CA TRP A 265 -0.42 11.83 -28.71
C TRP A 265 -0.11 10.79 -29.78
N ARG A 266 -0.73 10.95 -30.97
CA ARG A 266 -0.52 10.01 -32.08
C ARG A 266 0.91 10.01 -32.65
N ALA A 267 1.63 11.14 -32.53
CA ALA A 267 3.02 11.26 -32.96
C ALA A 267 4.03 10.69 -31.96
N LEU A 268 3.63 10.35 -30.72
CA LEU A 268 4.51 9.71 -29.74
C LEU A 268 4.99 8.36 -30.29
N PRO A 269 6.32 8.06 -30.29
CA PRO A 269 6.87 6.84 -30.88
C PRO A 269 6.26 5.55 -30.32
N ALA A 270 6.00 5.51 -29.00
CA ALA A 270 5.35 4.37 -28.36
C ALA A 270 3.90 4.18 -28.82
N VAL A 271 3.15 5.28 -29.01
CA VAL A 271 1.77 5.25 -29.49
C VAL A 271 1.71 4.84 -30.97
N ALA A 272 2.53 5.46 -31.82
CA ALA A 272 2.60 5.13 -33.24
C ALA A 272 2.99 3.67 -33.48
N ALA A 273 3.79 3.08 -32.59
CA ALA A 273 4.21 1.69 -32.65
C ALA A 273 3.24 0.71 -31.93
N GLY A 274 2.09 1.17 -31.44
CA GLY A 274 1.10 0.32 -30.72
C GLY A 274 1.58 -0.22 -29.37
N ARG A 275 2.58 0.43 -28.76
CA ARG A 275 3.15 0.03 -27.47
C ARG A 275 2.48 0.74 -26.30
N VAL A 276 1.16 0.72 -26.29
CA VAL A 276 0.35 1.24 -25.18
C VAL A 276 -0.47 0.11 -24.60
N ARG A 277 -0.52 0.02 -23.30
CA ARG A 277 -1.38 -0.92 -22.55
C ARG A 277 -2.19 -0.13 -21.53
N VAL A 278 -3.47 -0.40 -21.46
CA VAL A 278 -4.36 0.17 -20.44
C VAL A 278 -4.72 -0.94 -19.47
N LEU A 279 -4.46 -0.70 -18.19
CA LEU A 279 -4.77 -1.64 -17.12
C LEU A 279 -6.06 -1.22 -16.41
N PRO A 280 -6.83 -2.19 -15.89
CA PRO A 280 -7.92 -1.92 -14.95
C PRO A 280 -7.44 -1.18 -13.71
N ASP A 281 -8.38 -0.62 -12.95
CA ASP A 281 -8.12 0.13 -11.74
C ASP A 281 -7.28 -0.66 -10.72
N VAL A 282 -6.27 0.02 -10.19
CA VAL A 282 -5.40 -0.46 -9.14
C VAL A 282 -4.88 0.72 -8.30
N SER A 283 -4.89 0.56 -6.98
CA SER A 283 -4.45 1.63 -6.09
C SER A 283 -2.94 1.89 -6.20
N ALA A 284 -2.58 3.13 -6.50
CA ALA A 284 -1.19 3.57 -6.50
C ALA A 284 -0.62 3.76 -5.07
N PHE A 285 -1.50 3.87 -4.06
CA PHE A 285 -1.20 4.13 -2.66
C PHE A 285 -1.76 3.03 -1.73
N GLY A 286 -1.84 1.82 -2.24
CA GLY A 286 -2.23 0.65 -1.47
C GLY A 286 -1.05 0.00 -0.75
N GLY A 287 -1.31 -1.18 -0.21
CA GLY A 287 -0.31 -2.04 0.42
C GLY A 287 0.14 -3.17 -0.51
N VAL A 288 0.41 -4.33 0.11
CA VAL A 288 0.89 -5.50 -0.62
C VAL A 288 -0.13 -6.05 -1.63
N LEU A 289 -1.44 -5.91 -1.35
CA LEU A 289 -2.48 -6.43 -2.24
C LEU A 289 -2.58 -5.62 -3.53
N ALA A 290 -2.47 -4.28 -3.45
CA ALA A 290 -2.36 -3.43 -4.63
C ALA A 290 -1.08 -3.74 -5.44
N ALA A 291 0.04 -3.97 -4.77
CA ALA A 291 1.29 -4.37 -5.42
C ALA A 291 1.15 -5.68 -6.20
N LEU A 292 0.52 -6.70 -5.60
CA LEU A 292 0.26 -8.00 -6.25
C LEU A 292 -0.71 -7.86 -7.43
N ARG A 293 -1.79 -7.08 -7.25
CA ARG A 293 -2.71 -6.81 -8.34
C ARG A 293 -2.00 -6.14 -9.52
N PHE A 294 -1.17 -5.14 -9.26
CA PHE A 294 -0.40 -4.49 -10.32
C PHE A 294 0.57 -5.46 -11.01
N ALA A 295 1.30 -6.30 -10.25
CA ALA A 295 2.20 -7.30 -10.81
C ALA A 295 1.47 -8.27 -11.75
N GLU A 296 0.31 -8.76 -11.35
CA GLU A 296 -0.54 -9.63 -12.16
C GLU A 296 -1.03 -8.92 -13.44
N LEU A 297 -1.59 -7.72 -13.30
CA LEU A 297 -2.14 -6.97 -14.42
C LEU A 297 -1.07 -6.58 -15.45
N VAL A 298 0.07 -6.03 -14.99
CA VAL A 298 1.13 -5.58 -15.89
C VAL A 298 1.81 -6.74 -16.59
N SER A 299 2.13 -7.83 -15.88
CA SER A 299 2.75 -9.00 -16.50
C SER A 299 1.82 -9.67 -17.52
N SER A 300 0.53 -9.77 -17.21
CA SER A 300 -0.46 -10.32 -18.14
C SER A 300 -0.65 -9.43 -19.38
N ALA A 301 -0.74 -8.12 -19.20
CA ALA A 301 -0.94 -7.17 -20.30
C ALA A 301 0.26 -7.06 -21.24
N LEU A 302 1.49 -7.25 -20.74
CA LEU A 302 2.70 -7.20 -21.57
C LEU A 302 2.87 -8.46 -22.41
N VAL A 303 2.50 -9.62 -21.88
CA VAL A 303 2.57 -10.91 -22.59
C VAL A 303 1.45 -11.07 -23.61
N ALA A 304 0.30 -10.45 -23.40
CA ALA A 304 -0.81 -10.47 -24.34
C ALA A 304 -0.47 -9.74 -25.64
N PRO A 305 -1.01 -10.20 -26.80
CA PRO A 305 -0.86 -9.44 -28.05
C PRO A 305 -1.42 -8.02 -27.86
N PRO A 306 -0.87 -7.03 -28.59
CA PRO A 306 -1.36 -5.66 -28.48
C PRO A 306 -2.84 -5.59 -28.86
N ASN A 307 -3.66 -5.09 -27.95
CA ASN A 307 -5.05 -4.76 -28.28
C ASN A 307 -5.03 -3.54 -29.21
N GLY A 308 -5.61 -3.65 -30.38
CA GLY A 308 -5.73 -2.54 -31.32
C GLY A 308 -6.43 -1.35 -30.63
N SER A 309 -5.90 -0.14 -30.84
CA SER A 309 -6.39 1.15 -30.32
C SER A 309 -6.59 1.16 -28.78
N ALA A 310 -5.55 1.57 -28.07
CA ALA A 310 -5.57 1.63 -26.61
C ALA A 310 -6.34 2.83 -26.03
N LEU A 311 -6.82 3.79 -26.86
CA LEU A 311 -7.66 4.96 -26.48
C LEU A 311 -8.55 5.35 -27.64
#